data_f97cde9ba3978da11dfcde63b1935294
#
_entry.id   f97cde9ba3978da11dfcde63b1935294
#
_cell.length_a   1.000
_cell.length_b   1.000
_cell.length_c   1.000
_cell.angle_alpha   90.00
_cell.angle_beta   90.00
_cell.angle_gamma   90.00
#
_symmetry.space_group_name_H-M   'P 1'
#
loop_
_entity.id
_entity.type
_entity.pdbx_description
1 polymer ?
#
loop_
_entity_poly.entity_id
_entity_poly.type
_entity_poly.pdbx_seq_one_letter_code
_entity_poly.pdbx_strand_id
1 'polypeptide(L)'
;MPIKTTLNYSPNFNSKKRNIKQIRFIVFHYTGMKKESEAINKLTNIQSEVSCHYLIKKSGEIIKMVPESYSAWHAGKSSWGSYKSLNKNSIGIEITNSGHEFNYRKFTKKQISSLLKLSRFLIKKYRINLKNI
;
A
#
# COMPACT_ATOMS: atom_id res chain seq x y z
N MET A 1 0.33 -17.13 10.78
CA MET A 1 1.48 -16.44 11.34
C MET A 1 1.34 -14.94 11.17
N PRO A 2 1.62 -14.14 12.20
CA PRO A 2 1.60 -12.69 12.06
C PRO A 2 2.72 -12.22 11.13
N ILE A 3 2.41 -11.20 10.34
CA ILE A 3 3.40 -10.55 9.47
C ILE A 3 4.19 -9.55 10.31
N LYS A 4 5.51 -9.67 10.28
CA LYS A 4 6.38 -8.71 10.96
C LYS A 4 6.39 -7.39 10.21
N THR A 5 6.05 -6.30 10.89
CA THR A 5 6.04 -4.97 10.32
C THR A 5 6.76 -3.97 11.22
N THR A 6 7.32 -2.93 10.61
CA THR A 6 7.84 -1.76 11.31
C THR A 6 6.79 -0.66 11.20
N LEU A 7 6.52 0.04 12.30
CA LEU A 7 5.53 1.12 12.31
C LEU A 7 6.16 2.46 11.94
N ASN A 8 5.55 3.15 10.96
CA ASN A 8 5.90 4.54 10.61
C ASN A 8 4.65 5.21 10.05
N TYR A 9 3.78 5.67 10.93
CA TYR A 9 2.46 6.14 10.54
C TYR A 9 2.49 7.47 9.80
N SER A 10 1.71 7.51 8.71
CA SER A 10 1.40 8.73 7.95
C SER A 10 0.25 9.47 8.61
N PRO A 11 0.23 10.83 8.56
CA PRO A 11 -0.94 11.59 8.97
C PRO A 11 -2.04 11.63 7.91
N ASN A 12 -1.77 11.12 6.71
CA ASN A 12 -2.63 11.26 5.53
C ASN A 12 -3.64 10.11 5.44
N PHE A 13 -4.70 10.18 6.23
CA PHE A 13 -5.78 9.21 6.20
C PHE A 13 -7.08 9.85 6.66
N ASN A 14 -8.21 9.25 6.29
CA ASN A 14 -9.51 9.74 6.74
C ASN A 14 -9.65 9.52 8.25
N SER A 15 -10.04 10.57 8.98
CA SER A 15 -10.15 10.53 10.44
C SER A 15 -11.22 9.56 10.96
N LYS A 16 -12.25 9.30 10.15
CA LYS A 16 -13.32 8.36 10.50
C LYS A 16 -12.91 6.94 10.10
N LYS A 17 -13.01 6.01 11.02
CA LYS A 17 -12.80 4.58 10.73
C LYS A 17 -13.77 4.09 9.64
N ARG A 18 -13.28 3.24 8.76
CA ARG A 18 -14.11 2.61 7.74
C ARG A 18 -14.61 1.24 8.23
N ASN A 19 -15.64 0.73 7.59
CA ASN A 19 -16.10 -0.62 7.82
C ASN A 19 -15.14 -1.59 7.13
N ILE A 20 -14.37 -2.35 7.91
CA ILE A 20 -13.38 -3.29 7.38
C ILE A 20 -14.00 -4.42 6.56
N LYS A 21 -15.31 -4.69 6.74
CA LYS A 21 -16.04 -5.67 5.92
C LYS A 21 -16.20 -5.21 4.47
N GLN A 22 -15.98 -3.93 4.19
CA GLN A 22 -16.03 -3.37 2.83
C GLN A 22 -14.68 -3.39 2.11
N ILE A 23 -13.63 -3.89 2.74
CA ILE A 23 -12.32 -4.05 2.10
C ILE A 23 -12.42 -5.22 1.13
N ARG A 24 -12.30 -4.93 -0.18
CA ARG A 24 -12.49 -5.88 -1.27
C ARG A 24 -11.34 -5.93 -2.25
N PHE A 25 -10.40 -4.97 -2.19
CA PHE A 25 -9.35 -4.80 -3.18
C PHE A 25 -7.99 -4.68 -2.51
N ILE A 26 -6.97 -5.16 -3.23
CA ILE A 26 -5.58 -4.81 -2.96
C ILE A 26 -5.08 -4.06 -4.19
N VAL A 27 -4.51 -2.88 -3.99
CA VAL A 27 -3.96 -2.08 -5.08
C VAL A 27 -2.46 -1.96 -4.86
N PHE A 28 -1.70 -2.40 -5.85
CA PHE A 28 -0.25 -2.29 -5.83
C PHE A 28 0.19 -1.05 -6.59
N HIS A 29 1.14 -0.32 -6.00
CA HIS A 29 1.79 0.82 -6.60
C HIS A 29 3.30 0.65 -6.52
N TYR A 30 4.04 1.22 -7.43
CA TYR A 30 5.47 1.43 -7.25
C TYR A 30 5.73 2.91 -6.95
N THR A 31 6.76 3.19 -6.15
CA THR A 31 6.98 4.55 -5.65
C THR A 31 7.42 5.53 -6.74
N GLY A 32 8.15 5.06 -7.75
CA GLY A 32 8.61 5.91 -8.85
C GLY A 32 9.62 6.97 -8.43
N MET A 33 10.31 6.76 -7.32
CA MET A 33 11.28 7.71 -6.77
C MET A 33 12.66 7.05 -6.65
N LYS A 34 13.72 7.84 -6.86
CA LYS A 34 15.09 7.32 -6.84
C LYS A 34 15.50 6.71 -5.51
N LYS A 35 15.08 7.34 -4.39
CA LYS A 35 15.46 6.93 -3.04
C LYS A 35 14.25 6.48 -2.24
N GLU A 36 14.41 5.40 -1.49
CA GLU A 36 13.37 4.92 -0.57
C GLU A 36 13.04 5.97 0.50
N SER A 37 14.05 6.68 1.00
CA SER A 37 13.85 7.75 2.00
C SER A 37 12.96 8.87 1.47
N GLU A 38 13.08 9.24 0.22
CA GLU A 38 12.24 10.25 -0.43
C GLU A 38 10.78 9.77 -0.51
N ALA A 39 10.58 8.51 -0.85
CA ALA A 39 9.25 7.91 -0.91
C ALA A 39 8.59 7.89 0.47
N ILE A 40 9.33 7.48 1.50
CA ILE A 40 8.83 7.46 2.88
C ILE A 40 8.48 8.88 3.32
N ASN A 41 9.34 9.86 3.06
CA ASN A 41 9.08 11.25 3.40
C ASN A 41 7.81 11.79 2.73
N LYS A 42 7.61 11.48 1.46
CA LYS A 42 6.40 11.88 0.72
C LYS A 42 5.15 11.27 1.34
N LEU A 43 5.19 9.97 1.64
CA LEU A 43 4.04 9.24 2.17
C LEU A 43 3.70 9.63 3.61
N THR A 44 4.63 10.27 4.33
CA THR A 44 4.42 10.72 5.72
C THR A 44 4.30 12.23 5.87
N ASN A 45 4.44 12.99 4.79
CA ASN A 45 4.33 14.45 4.82
C ASN A 45 2.87 14.86 4.63
N ILE A 46 2.34 15.63 5.58
CA ILE A 46 0.95 16.08 5.53
C ILE A 46 0.64 16.91 4.27
N GLN A 47 1.63 17.65 3.77
CA GLN A 47 1.44 18.50 2.59
C GLN A 47 1.34 17.71 1.28
N SER A 48 1.85 16.46 1.25
CA SER A 48 1.81 15.63 0.03
C SER A 48 0.43 15.06 -0.26
N GLU A 49 -0.43 14.94 0.74
CA GLU A 49 -1.79 14.42 0.65
C GLU A 49 -1.87 13.00 0.01
N VAL A 50 -0.82 12.21 0.20
CA VAL A 50 -0.76 10.82 -0.24
C VAL A 50 -0.30 9.91 0.88
N SER A 51 -0.75 8.66 0.86
CA SER A 51 -0.34 7.65 1.83
C SER A 51 -0.65 6.25 1.29
N CYS A 52 -0.21 5.24 2.03
CA CYS A 52 -0.53 3.84 1.76
C CYS A 52 -0.64 3.11 3.08
N HIS A 53 -1.23 1.93 3.05
CA HIS A 53 -1.30 1.09 4.25
C HIS A 53 0.05 0.44 4.54
N TYR A 54 0.72 -0.07 3.51
CA TYR A 54 1.99 -0.77 3.64
C TYR A 54 2.97 -0.31 2.57
N LEU A 55 4.23 -0.19 2.96
CA LEU A 55 5.35 0.04 2.05
C LEU A 55 6.32 -1.13 2.17
N ILE A 56 6.73 -1.70 1.05
CA ILE A 56 7.73 -2.77 1.01
C ILE A 56 9.03 -2.21 0.46
N LYS A 57 10.07 -2.22 1.29
CA LYS A 57 11.40 -1.74 0.92
C LYS A 57 12.16 -2.77 0.09
N LYS A 58 13.22 -2.35 -0.57
CA LYS A 58 14.11 -3.24 -1.33
C LYS A 58 14.65 -4.40 -0.50
N SER A 59 14.84 -4.17 0.79
CA SER A 59 15.29 -5.20 1.75
C SER A 59 14.22 -6.24 2.06
N GLY A 60 12.98 -6.01 1.65
CA GLY A 60 11.83 -6.82 2.02
C GLY A 60 11.17 -6.37 3.33
N GLU A 61 11.72 -5.36 4.01
CA GLU A 61 11.08 -4.81 5.20
C GLU A 61 9.71 -4.24 4.86
N ILE A 62 8.71 -4.60 5.66
CA ILE A 62 7.33 -4.12 5.49
C ILE A 62 7.08 -3.03 6.52
N ILE A 63 6.77 -1.82 6.06
CA ILE A 63 6.44 -0.69 6.92
C ILE A 63 4.93 -0.50 6.90
N LYS A 64 4.32 -0.48 8.09
CA LYS A 64 2.90 -0.16 8.25
C LYS A 64 2.76 1.34 8.43
N MET A 65 2.05 1.99 7.51
CA MET A 65 1.97 3.45 7.46
C MET A 65 0.57 3.99 7.77
N VAL A 66 -0.49 3.23 7.49
CA VAL A 66 -1.86 3.56 7.89
C VAL A 66 -2.52 2.27 8.40
N PRO A 67 -3.21 2.30 9.55
CA PRO A 67 -3.96 1.13 10.01
C PRO A 67 -5.06 0.74 9.02
N GLU A 68 -5.28 -0.55 8.85
CA GLU A 68 -6.27 -1.07 7.89
C GLU A 68 -7.69 -0.60 8.15
N SER A 69 -8.01 -0.24 9.39
CA SER A 69 -9.31 0.30 9.77
C SER A 69 -9.57 1.73 9.29
N TYR A 70 -8.59 2.36 8.65
CA TYR A 70 -8.71 3.70 8.08
C TYR A 70 -8.42 3.66 6.58
N SER A 71 -9.01 4.61 5.83
CA SER A 71 -8.73 4.77 4.41
C SER A 71 -7.43 5.54 4.23
N ALA A 72 -6.44 4.92 3.57
CA ALA A 72 -5.25 5.63 3.11
C ALA A 72 -5.54 6.34 1.79
N TRP A 73 -4.73 7.31 1.44
CA TRP A 73 -4.90 8.13 0.22
C TRP A 73 -3.88 7.68 -0.84
N HIS A 74 -4.20 6.57 -1.54
CA HIS A 74 -3.27 5.98 -2.49
C HIS A 74 -3.81 5.87 -3.92
N ALA A 75 -5.13 5.84 -4.11
CA ALA A 75 -5.74 5.54 -5.41
C ALA A 75 -6.33 6.78 -6.11
N GLY A 76 -6.48 7.92 -5.40
CA GLY A 76 -7.10 9.12 -5.96
C GLY A 76 -8.51 8.85 -6.47
N LYS A 77 -8.90 9.55 -7.54
CA LYS A 77 -10.14 9.26 -8.26
C LYS A 77 -9.94 7.96 -9.02
N SER A 78 -10.75 6.96 -8.71
CA SER A 78 -10.53 5.61 -9.24
C SER A 78 -11.84 4.85 -9.32
N SER A 79 -11.85 3.79 -10.15
CA SER A 79 -13.00 2.91 -10.26
C SER A 79 -12.56 1.50 -10.67
N TRP A 80 -13.34 0.51 -10.23
CA TRP A 80 -13.19 -0.88 -10.65
C TRP A 80 -14.59 -1.50 -10.68
N GLY A 81 -15.09 -1.81 -11.88
CA GLY A 81 -16.47 -2.23 -12.05
C GLY A 81 -17.42 -1.14 -11.56
N SER A 82 -18.33 -1.49 -10.64
CA SER A 82 -19.27 -0.55 -10.02
C SER A 82 -18.66 0.24 -8.84
N TYR A 83 -17.46 -0.11 -8.40
CA TYR A 83 -16.82 0.55 -7.27
C TYR A 83 -16.10 1.82 -7.71
N LYS A 84 -16.31 2.90 -6.99
CA LYS A 84 -15.64 4.20 -7.19
C LYS A 84 -14.91 4.60 -5.92
N SER A 85 -13.87 5.44 -6.06
CA SER A 85 -13.07 5.91 -4.91
C SER A 85 -12.48 4.74 -4.12
N LEU A 86 -11.59 3.98 -4.76
CA LEU A 86 -11.05 2.72 -4.22
C LEU A 86 -10.35 2.86 -2.87
N ASN A 87 -9.98 4.07 -2.44
CA ASN A 87 -9.42 4.28 -1.10
C ASN A 87 -10.33 3.72 0.01
N LYS A 88 -11.64 3.79 -0.18
CA LYS A 88 -12.61 3.37 0.84
C LYS A 88 -12.67 1.87 1.05
N ASN A 89 -12.35 1.08 0.03
CA ASN A 89 -12.56 -0.37 0.02
C ASN A 89 -11.35 -1.18 -0.40
N SER A 90 -10.16 -0.60 -0.30
CA SER A 90 -8.92 -1.26 -0.67
C SER A 90 -7.83 -1.16 0.40
N ILE A 91 -6.85 -2.03 0.26
CA ILE A 91 -5.55 -1.90 0.93
C ILE A 91 -4.55 -1.45 -0.14
N GLY A 92 -3.91 -0.31 0.08
CA GLY A 92 -2.86 0.19 -0.80
C GLY A 92 -1.49 -0.27 -0.33
N ILE A 93 -0.75 -0.90 -1.22
CA ILE A 93 0.61 -1.37 -0.97
C ILE A 93 1.55 -0.68 -1.95
N GLU A 94 2.48 0.09 -1.43
CA GLU A 94 3.56 0.70 -2.20
C GLU A 94 4.79 -0.21 -2.16
N ILE A 95 5.43 -0.39 -3.30
CA ILE A 95 6.66 -1.18 -3.42
C ILE A 95 7.74 -0.25 -3.96
N THR A 96 8.85 -0.14 -3.24
CA THR A 96 9.89 0.81 -3.65
C THR A 96 10.56 0.36 -4.93
N ASN A 97 10.53 1.24 -5.92
CA ASN A 97 11.15 1.06 -7.23
C ASN A 97 11.24 2.44 -7.89
N SER A 98 12.36 2.72 -8.52
CA SER A 98 12.56 4.01 -9.19
C SER A 98 11.62 4.24 -10.37
N GLY A 99 11.12 3.15 -10.99
CA GLY A 99 10.21 3.24 -12.12
C GLY A 99 10.90 3.57 -13.44
N HIS A 100 10.09 3.69 -14.49
CA HIS A 100 10.59 3.87 -15.86
C HIS A 100 11.34 5.19 -16.07
N GLU A 101 10.97 6.26 -15.36
CA GLU A 101 11.61 7.57 -15.49
C GLU A 101 13.06 7.58 -14.98
N PHE A 102 13.43 6.65 -14.12
CA PHE A 102 14.74 6.59 -13.47
C PHE A 102 15.42 5.24 -13.70
N ASN A 103 15.41 4.74 -14.94
CA ASN A 103 16.02 3.46 -15.29
C ASN A 103 15.46 2.31 -14.45
N TYR A 104 14.24 1.92 -14.78
CA TYR A 104 13.53 0.83 -14.10
C TYR A 104 14.46 -0.34 -13.76
N ARG A 105 14.40 -0.79 -12.51
CA ARG A 105 15.09 -1.99 -12.02
C ARG A 105 14.06 -3.02 -11.60
N LYS A 106 14.43 -4.30 -11.71
CA LYS A 106 13.56 -5.37 -11.25
C LYS A 106 13.34 -5.26 -9.75
N PHE A 107 12.15 -5.64 -9.30
CA PHE A 107 11.90 -5.80 -7.88
C PHE A 107 12.83 -6.87 -7.30
N THR A 108 13.32 -6.68 -6.08
CA THR A 108 14.22 -7.64 -5.45
C THR A 108 13.46 -8.91 -5.08
N LYS A 109 14.19 -10.03 -4.95
CA LYS A 109 13.59 -11.29 -4.48
C LYS A 109 12.97 -11.13 -3.09
N LYS A 110 13.59 -10.34 -2.22
CA LYS A 110 13.09 -10.07 -0.88
C LYS A 110 11.79 -9.26 -0.92
N GLN A 111 11.67 -8.30 -1.83
CA GLN A 111 10.42 -7.56 -2.05
C GLN A 111 9.30 -8.49 -2.50
N ILE A 112 9.56 -9.34 -3.48
CA ILE A 112 8.56 -10.27 -3.99
C ILE A 112 8.12 -11.25 -2.89
N SER A 113 9.06 -11.78 -2.12
CA SER A 113 8.74 -12.67 -0.99
C SER A 113 7.84 -11.99 0.03
N SER A 114 8.17 -10.76 0.44
CA SER A 114 7.36 -9.99 1.38
C SER A 114 5.99 -9.65 0.82
N LEU A 115 5.95 -9.26 -0.46
CA LEU A 115 4.69 -8.94 -1.15
C LEU A 115 3.75 -10.15 -1.17
N LEU A 116 4.28 -11.33 -1.49
CA LEU A 116 3.47 -12.55 -1.50
C LEU A 116 2.95 -12.91 -0.11
N LYS A 117 3.79 -12.83 0.92
CA LYS A 117 3.37 -13.10 2.30
C LYS A 117 2.28 -12.14 2.76
N LEU A 118 2.48 -10.84 2.55
CA LEU A 118 1.52 -9.81 2.93
C LEU A 118 0.21 -9.97 2.16
N SER A 119 0.28 -10.19 0.86
CA SER A 119 -0.90 -10.35 0.01
C SER A 119 -1.73 -11.57 0.43
N ARG A 120 -1.09 -12.71 0.68
CA ARG A 120 -1.78 -13.92 1.15
C ARG A 120 -2.46 -13.68 2.50
N PHE A 121 -1.80 -12.99 3.40
CA PHE A 121 -2.37 -12.63 4.71
C PHE A 121 -3.63 -11.79 4.54
N LEU A 122 -3.57 -10.74 3.72
CA LEU A 122 -4.69 -9.83 3.49
C LEU A 122 -5.85 -10.49 2.73
N ILE A 123 -5.54 -11.30 1.72
CA ILE A 123 -6.53 -12.06 0.95
C ILE A 123 -7.34 -12.95 1.89
N LYS A 124 -6.66 -13.67 2.77
CA LYS A 124 -7.32 -14.56 3.74
C LYS A 124 -8.13 -13.77 4.76
N LYS A 125 -7.55 -12.69 5.30
CA LYS A 125 -8.18 -11.87 6.34
C LYS A 125 -9.49 -11.23 5.87
N TYR A 126 -9.50 -10.69 4.66
CA TYR A 126 -10.63 -9.94 4.10
C TYR A 126 -11.41 -10.71 3.05
N ARG A 127 -11.04 -11.96 2.77
CA ARG A 127 -11.67 -12.82 1.75
C ARG A 127 -11.71 -12.13 0.39
N ILE A 128 -10.58 -11.56 -0.02
CA ILE A 128 -10.48 -10.79 -1.26
C ILE A 128 -10.46 -11.76 -2.46
N ASN A 129 -11.28 -11.45 -3.47
CA ASN A 129 -11.28 -12.19 -4.72
C ASN A 129 -10.02 -11.85 -5.52
N LEU A 130 -9.36 -12.86 -6.09
CA LEU A 130 -8.10 -12.66 -6.83
C LEU A 130 -8.25 -11.72 -8.02
N LYS A 131 -9.43 -11.62 -8.62
CA LYS A 131 -9.70 -10.64 -9.70
C LYS A 131 -9.68 -9.19 -9.22
N ASN A 132 -9.66 -8.95 -7.93
CA ASN A 132 -9.67 -7.61 -7.30
C ASN A 132 -8.29 -7.20 -6.80
N ILE A 133 -7.26 -7.68 -7.46
CA ILE A 133 -5.88 -7.33 -7.12
C ILE A 133 -5.19 -6.67 -8.31
#